data_af7ea8a97222a8ea0555217397263da6
#
_entry.id   af7ea8a97222a8ea0555217397263da6
#
_cell.length_a   1.000
_cell.length_b   1.000
_cell.length_c   1.000
_cell.angle_alpha   90.00
_cell.angle_beta   90.00
_cell.angle_gamma   90.00
#
_symmetry.space_group_name_H-M   'P 1'
#
loop_
_entity.id
_entity.type
_entity.pdbx_description
1 polymer ?
#
loop_
_entity_poly.entity_id
_entity_poly.type
_entity_poly.pdbx_seq_one_letter_code
_entity_poly.pdbx_strand_id
1 'polypeptide(L)'
;MYKRQGVSIQLGWDLGKGEIVTNMLISVLIQYYIFQVIKNPNRVFHSLQASKKVTTNKSIGVITDKHIAKVELAFSKKLVAFMKKEKPFLNPELKCHELAAMLEVTPHYLSKIINQEFEVNFYGFINKYRVEEFKKDVLKEENKNLTLTAVAQSVGFNSKSSFNRIFKSITLITPTQYLKQNANIDVV
;
A
#
# COMPACT_ATOMS: atom_id res chain seq x y z
N MET A 1 -35.97 64.60 24.17
CA MET A 1 -34.87 64.01 24.94
C MET A 1 -35.17 62.51 25.13
N TYR A 2 -34.79 61.66 24.16
CA TYR A 2 -35.06 60.21 24.18
C TYR A 2 -33.72 59.48 24.47
N LYS A 3 -33.60 58.90 25.67
CA LYS A 3 -32.49 57.97 26.01
C LYS A 3 -32.83 56.61 25.43
N ARG A 4 -32.13 56.21 24.40
CA ARG A 4 -32.10 54.79 23.99
C ARG A 4 -31.21 54.01 24.98
N GLN A 5 -31.81 53.20 25.80
CA GLN A 5 -31.12 52.16 26.55
C GLN A 5 -30.77 51.02 25.56
N GLY A 6 -29.50 50.89 25.22
CA GLY A 6 -29.01 49.75 24.49
C GLY A 6 -28.97 48.51 25.40
N VAL A 7 -29.79 47.52 25.08
CA VAL A 7 -29.68 46.18 25.69
C VAL A 7 -28.45 45.53 25.13
N SER A 8 -27.35 45.57 25.86
CA SER A 8 -26.18 44.76 25.57
C SER A 8 -26.46 43.33 26.02
N ILE A 9 -26.78 42.48 25.07
CA ILE A 9 -26.79 41.03 25.31
C ILE A 9 -25.33 40.63 25.51
N GLN A 10 -24.92 40.44 26.74
CA GLN A 10 -23.66 39.79 27.08
C GLN A 10 -23.80 38.30 26.73
N LEU A 11 -23.40 37.96 25.52
CA LEU A 11 -23.01 36.59 25.19
C LEU A 11 -21.71 36.33 25.92
N GLY A 12 -21.83 35.75 27.11
CA GLY A 12 -20.66 35.37 27.96
C GLY A 12 -19.89 34.21 27.41
N TRP A 13 -19.39 34.34 26.21
CA TRP A 13 -18.36 33.47 25.70
C TRP A 13 -17.01 34.09 26.09
N ASP A 14 -16.39 33.49 27.09
CA ASP A 14 -15.02 33.80 27.51
C ASP A 14 -14.10 33.56 26.28
N LEU A 15 -13.76 34.64 25.57
CA LEU A 15 -12.96 34.59 24.34
C LEU A 15 -11.69 33.75 24.48
N GLY A 16 -11.10 33.72 25.68
CA GLY A 16 -9.93 32.91 25.99
C GLY A 16 -10.20 31.39 25.99
N LYS A 17 -11.39 30.96 26.43
CA LYS A 17 -11.75 29.53 26.43
C LYS A 17 -12.09 29.02 25.03
N GLY A 18 -12.70 29.86 24.20
CA GLY A 18 -12.96 29.55 22.80
C GLY A 18 -11.71 29.34 21.98
N GLU A 19 -10.70 30.19 22.18
CA GLU A 19 -9.40 30.04 21.49
C GLU A 19 -8.65 28.79 21.92
N ILE A 20 -8.69 28.41 23.19
CA ILE A 20 -8.05 27.17 23.68
C ILE A 20 -8.71 25.95 23.05
N VAL A 21 -10.05 25.91 22.99
CA VAL A 21 -10.78 24.78 22.38
C VAL A 21 -10.50 24.67 20.87
N THR A 22 -10.49 25.78 20.15
CA THR A 22 -10.17 25.80 18.71
C THR A 22 -8.74 25.35 18.44
N ASN A 23 -7.77 25.81 19.23
CA ASN A 23 -6.37 25.40 19.10
C ASN A 23 -6.19 23.91 19.44
N MET A 24 -6.88 23.37 20.42
CA MET A 24 -6.88 21.93 20.71
C MET A 24 -7.47 21.10 19.54
N LEU A 25 -8.59 21.52 18.97
CA LEU A 25 -9.18 20.84 17.82
C LEU A 25 -8.26 20.86 16.60
N ILE A 26 -7.65 22.00 16.31
CA ILE A 26 -6.66 22.12 15.22
C ILE A 26 -5.46 21.21 15.47
N SER A 27 -4.95 21.16 16.69
CA SER A 27 -3.83 20.27 17.06
C SER A 27 -4.17 18.80 16.84
N VAL A 28 -5.36 18.36 17.26
CA VAL A 28 -5.84 16.98 17.05
C VAL A 28 -6.00 16.65 15.56
N LEU A 29 -6.52 17.60 14.77
CA LEU A 29 -6.64 17.42 13.32
C LEU A 29 -5.27 17.31 12.64
N ILE A 30 -4.30 18.12 13.06
CA ILE A 30 -2.93 18.07 12.54
C ILE A 30 -2.28 16.72 12.91
N GLN A 31 -2.41 16.26 14.17
CA GLN A 31 -1.89 14.96 14.60
C GLN A 31 -2.55 13.80 13.84
N TYR A 32 -3.86 13.85 13.63
CA TYR A 32 -4.58 12.87 12.82
C TYR A 32 -4.08 12.87 11.36
N TYR A 33 -3.87 14.05 10.78
CA TYR A 33 -3.35 14.16 9.42
C TYR A 33 -1.92 13.62 9.30
N ILE A 34 -1.03 13.98 10.25
CA ILE A 34 0.34 13.45 10.33
C ILE A 34 0.31 11.92 10.47
N PHE A 35 -0.56 11.38 11.33
CA PHE A 35 -0.72 9.93 11.49
C PHE A 35 -1.16 9.25 10.19
N GLN A 36 -2.09 9.84 9.44
CA GLN A 36 -2.51 9.33 8.13
C GLN A 36 -1.40 9.38 7.09
N VAL A 37 -0.59 10.45 7.10
CA VAL A 37 0.59 10.59 6.21
C VAL A 37 1.63 9.50 6.51
N ILE A 38 1.92 9.24 7.79
CA ILE A 38 2.87 8.20 8.21
C ILE A 38 2.34 6.80 7.89
N LYS A 39 1.04 6.58 8.09
CA LYS A 39 0.40 5.28 7.82
C LYS A 39 0.29 4.96 6.33
N ASN A 40 0.12 5.98 5.48
CA ASN A 40 -0.05 5.83 4.03
C ASN A 40 0.81 6.85 3.25
N PRO A 41 2.16 6.75 3.28
CA PRO A 41 3.05 7.73 2.64
C PRO A 41 2.80 7.85 1.13
N ASN A 42 2.32 6.78 0.49
CA ASN A 42 2.08 6.75 -0.96
C ASN A 42 0.91 7.66 -1.41
N ARG A 43 -0.09 7.93 -0.57
CA ARG A 43 -1.23 8.80 -0.94
C ARG A 43 -0.83 10.27 -1.06
N VAL A 44 0.08 10.72 -0.20
CA VAL A 44 0.53 12.13 -0.19
C VAL A 44 1.47 12.42 -1.35
N PHE A 45 2.38 11.49 -1.68
CA PHE A 45 3.27 11.63 -2.83
C PHE A 45 2.52 11.63 -4.16
N HIS A 46 1.41 10.89 -4.28
CA HIS A 46 0.61 10.84 -5.51
C HIS A 46 -0.09 12.18 -5.78
N SER A 47 -0.59 12.88 -4.75
CA SER A 47 -1.24 14.19 -4.90
C SER A 47 -0.25 15.30 -5.30
N LEU A 48 0.98 15.24 -4.81
CA LEU A 48 2.04 16.21 -5.14
C LEU A 48 2.58 16.03 -6.58
N GLN A 49 2.59 14.80 -7.10
CA GLN A 49 2.98 14.53 -8.50
C GLN A 49 1.87 14.90 -9.49
N ALA A 50 0.60 14.79 -9.12
CA ALA A 50 -0.52 15.20 -9.94
C ALA A 50 -0.53 16.72 -10.18
N SER A 51 -0.08 17.52 -9.20
CA SER A 51 -0.01 18.98 -9.29
C SER A 51 1.11 19.49 -10.23
N LYS A 52 2.12 18.66 -10.55
CA LYS A 52 3.25 19.06 -11.42
C LYS A 52 3.00 18.82 -12.93
N LYS A 53 1.83 18.27 -13.30
CA LYS A 53 1.50 17.88 -14.68
C LYS A 53 0.60 18.88 -15.43
N VAL A 54 0.38 20.07 -14.88
CA VAL A 54 -0.45 21.11 -15.53
C VAL A 54 0.42 22.26 -15.99
N THR A 55 1.19 22.09 -17.04
CA THR A 55 1.53 23.11 -18.05
C THR A 55 2.40 22.49 -19.14
N THR A 56 1.80 21.86 -20.12
CA THR A 56 2.27 21.92 -21.53
C THR A 56 1.26 21.21 -22.46
N ASN A 57 0.67 21.99 -23.34
CA ASN A 57 0.05 21.61 -24.63
C ASN A 57 -1.18 20.69 -24.65
N LYS A 58 -2.35 21.32 -24.68
CA LYS A 58 -3.70 20.78 -24.71
C LYS A 58 -4.22 20.46 -26.14
N SER A 59 -3.45 19.93 -27.06
CA SER A 59 -4.01 19.59 -28.38
C SER A 59 -3.44 18.38 -29.13
N ILE A 60 -2.46 17.66 -28.54
CA ILE A 60 -1.95 16.39 -29.11
C ILE A 60 -2.18 15.19 -28.19
N GLY A 61 -2.76 15.40 -26.98
CA GLY A 61 -2.77 14.46 -25.85
C GLY A 61 -3.75 13.28 -25.95
N VAL A 62 -4.88 13.42 -26.63
CA VAL A 62 -5.99 12.45 -26.48
C VAL A 62 -5.75 11.11 -27.19
N ILE A 63 -5.03 11.10 -28.32
CA ILE A 63 -4.72 9.86 -29.05
C ILE A 63 -3.51 9.15 -28.43
N THR A 64 -2.56 9.91 -27.90
CA THR A 64 -1.34 9.38 -27.27
C THR A 64 -1.64 8.74 -25.93
N ASP A 65 -2.52 9.31 -25.11
CA ASP A 65 -2.85 8.80 -23.77
C ASP A 65 -3.55 7.43 -23.82
N LYS A 66 -4.45 7.22 -24.78
CA LYS A 66 -5.14 5.91 -24.95
C LYS A 66 -4.18 4.81 -25.42
N HIS A 67 -3.20 5.15 -26.25
CA HIS A 67 -2.18 4.21 -26.71
C HIS A 67 -1.20 3.86 -25.57
N ILE A 68 -0.76 4.85 -24.79
CA ILE A 68 0.10 4.66 -23.63
C ILE A 68 -0.59 3.77 -22.59
N ALA A 69 -1.86 4.05 -22.24
CA ALA A 69 -2.62 3.23 -21.31
C ALA A 69 -2.76 1.77 -21.78
N LYS A 70 -2.94 1.54 -23.08
CA LYS A 70 -3.00 0.18 -23.63
C LYS A 70 -1.66 -0.56 -23.50
N VAL A 71 -0.54 0.12 -23.72
CA VAL A 71 0.81 -0.44 -23.56
C VAL A 71 1.10 -0.75 -22.10
N GLU A 72 0.78 0.16 -21.19
CA GLU A 72 0.96 -0.02 -19.75
C GLU A 72 0.12 -1.21 -19.22
N LEU A 73 -1.12 -1.35 -19.67
CA LEU A 73 -1.98 -2.51 -19.34
C LEU A 73 -1.44 -3.83 -19.93
N ALA A 74 -0.90 -3.81 -21.14
CA ALA A 74 -0.28 -5.00 -21.73
C ALA A 74 0.97 -5.42 -20.95
N PHE A 75 1.78 -4.46 -20.52
CA PHE A 75 2.96 -4.72 -19.70
C PHE A 75 2.58 -5.24 -18.30
N SER A 76 1.56 -4.68 -17.65
CA SER A 76 1.13 -5.18 -16.34
C SER A 76 0.65 -6.65 -16.41
N LYS A 77 -0.03 -7.05 -17.48
CA LYS A 77 -0.38 -8.45 -17.73
C LYS A 77 0.86 -9.34 -17.95
N LYS A 78 1.85 -8.86 -18.72
CA LYS A 78 3.15 -9.55 -18.92
C LYS A 78 3.86 -9.73 -17.57
N LEU A 79 3.90 -8.68 -16.74
CA LEU A 79 4.50 -8.74 -15.41
C LEU A 79 3.82 -9.80 -14.53
N VAL A 80 2.49 -9.81 -14.45
CA VAL A 80 1.75 -10.82 -13.67
C VAL A 80 2.01 -12.23 -14.17
N ALA A 81 2.01 -12.45 -15.48
CA ALA A 81 2.32 -13.75 -16.08
C ALA A 81 3.74 -14.21 -15.75
N PHE A 82 4.71 -13.31 -15.85
CA PHE A 82 6.11 -13.57 -15.50
C PHE A 82 6.27 -13.94 -14.01
N MET A 83 5.64 -13.16 -13.12
CA MET A 83 5.67 -13.43 -11.68
C MET A 83 5.10 -14.81 -11.31
N LYS A 84 4.05 -15.25 -12.00
CA LYS A 84 3.43 -16.57 -11.76
C LYS A 84 4.28 -17.72 -12.32
N LYS A 85 4.90 -17.53 -13.49
CA LYS A 85 5.65 -18.56 -14.19
C LYS A 85 7.05 -18.75 -13.60
N GLU A 86 7.82 -17.67 -13.52
CA GLU A 86 9.23 -17.71 -13.14
C GLU A 86 9.45 -17.58 -11.63
N LYS A 87 8.45 -17.10 -10.88
CA LYS A 87 8.45 -16.93 -9.42
C LYS A 87 9.71 -16.24 -8.87
N PRO A 88 10.16 -15.11 -9.46
CA PRO A 88 11.39 -14.46 -9.02
C PRO A 88 11.33 -13.99 -7.56
N PHE A 89 10.13 -13.84 -7.01
CA PHE A 89 9.89 -13.44 -5.62
C PHE A 89 10.39 -14.46 -4.59
N LEU A 90 10.69 -15.70 -4.99
CA LEU A 90 11.29 -16.71 -4.11
C LEU A 90 12.74 -16.35 -3.72
N ASN A 91 13.44 -15.54 -4.55
CA ASN A 91 14.74 -15.00 -4.17
C ASN A 91 14.54 -13.95 -3.06
N PRO A 92 15.04 -14.18 -1.82
CA PRO A 92 14.87 -13.26 -0.70
C PRO A 92 15.53 -11.89 -0.93
N GLU A 93 16.60 -11.83 -1.74
CA GLU A 93 17.38 -10.63 -2.02
C GLU A 93 16.93 -9.88 -3.29
N LEU A 94 15.82 -10.30 -3.92
CA LEU A 94 15.32 -9.71 -5.16
C LEU A 94 15.12 -8.20 -5.05
N LYS A 95 15.79 -7.46 -5.92
CA LYS A 95 15.73 -5.99 -6.02
C LYS A 95 14.97 -5.54 -7.27
N CYS A 96 14.46 -4.32 -7.22
CA CYS A 96 13.68 -3.77 -8.33
C CYS A 96 14.46 -3.72 -9.65
N HIS A 97 15.75 -3.40 -9.61
CA HIS A 97 16.57 -3.34 -10.82
C HIS A 97 16.81 -4.73 -11.45
N GLU A 98 16.89 -5.79 -10.64
CA GLU A 98 17.04 -7.15 -11.12
C GLU A 98 15.76 -7.62 -11.83
N LEU A 99 14.58 -7.41 -11.21
CA LEU A 99 13.30 -7.74 -11.85
C LEU A 99 13.09 -6.92 -13.13
N ALA A 100 13.51 -5.66 -13.12
CA ALA A 100 13.41 -4.79 -14.30
C ALA A 100 14.32 -5.30 -15.44
N ALA A 101 15.54 -5.75 -15.13
CA ALA A 101 16.44 -6.36 -16.09
C ALA A 101 15.87 -7.65 -16.71
N MET A 102 15.26 -8.54 -15.88
CA MET A 102 14.60 -9.75 -16.35
C MET A 102 13.44 -9.46 -17.32
N LEU A 103 12.79 -8.31 -17.18
CA LEU A 103 11.67 -7.87 -18.02
C LEU A 103 12.08 -6.94 -19.17
N GLU A 104 13.38 -6.64 -19.29
CA GLU A 104 13.96 -5.75 -20.30
C GLU A 104 13.41 -4.32 -20.25
N VAL A 105 13.19 -3.80 -19.04
CA VAL A 105 12.70 -2.44 -18.79
C VAL A 105 13.57 -1.70 -17.78
N THR A 106 13.36 -0.38 -17.68
CA THR A 106 14.05 0.39 -16.63
C THR A 106 13.39 0.20 -15.26
N PRO A 107 14.15 0.26 -14.15
CA PRO A 107 13.61 0.16 -12.79
C PRO A 107 12.55 1.24 -12.50
N HIS A 108 12.74 2.43 -13.07
CA HIS A 108 11.78 3.53 -12.94
C HIS A 108 10.44 3.20 -13.61
N TYR A 109 10.47 2.63 -14.83
CA TYR A 109 9.25 2.22 -15.54
C TYR A 109 8.54 1.10 -14.79
N LEU A 110 9.26 0.07 -14.35
CA LEU A 110 8.69 -1.01 -13.55
C LEU A 110 8.02 -0.49 -12.27
N SER A 111 8.71 0.36 -11.50
CA SER A 111 8.16 0.97 -10.29
C SER A 111 6.92 1.82 -10.57
N LYS A 112 6.94 2.58 -11.68
CA LYS A 112 5.79 3.38 -12.12
C LYS A 112 4.56 2.49 -12.35
N ILE A 113 4.72 1.40 -13.13
CA ILE A 113 3.62 0.48 -13.44
C ILE A 113 3.11 -0.23 -12.18
N ILE A 114 4.01 -0.71 -11.32
CA ILE A 114 3.61 -1.34 -10.05
C ILE A 114 2.79 -0.37 -9.19
N ASN A 115 3.22 0.87 -9.06
CA ASN A 115 2.50 1.86 -8.27
C ASN A 115 1.14 2.23 -8.89
N GLN A 116 1.06 2.37 -10.20
CA GLN A 116 -0.16 2.77 -10.90
C GLN A 116 -1.20 1.65 -10.98
N GLU A 117 -0.78 0.43 -11.34
CA GLU A 117 -1.70 -0.68 -11.60
C GLU A 117 -2.05 -1.51 -10.36
N PHE A 118 -1.14 -1.57 -9.37
CA PHE A 118 -1.33 -2.40 -8.17
C PHE A 118 -1.42 -1.60 -6.88
N GLU A 119 -1.31 -0.26 -6.93
CA GLU A 119 -1.42 0.67 -5.79
C GLU A 119 -0.48 0.35 -4.62
N VAL A 120 0.67 -0.27 -4.91
CA VAL A 120 1.69 -0.64 -3.93
C VAL A 120 3.09 -0.30 -4.45
N ASN A 121 4.07 -0.19 -3.54
CA ASN A 121 5.47 -0.13 -3.95
C ASN A 121 6.01 -1.52 -4.34
N PHE A 122 7.23 -1.57 -4.90
CA PHE A 122 7.89 -2.82 -5.33
C PHE A 122 7.88 -3.90 -4.24
N TYR A 123 8.29 -3.57 -3.02
CA TYR A 123 8.33 -4.56 -1.93
C TYR A 123 6.94 -5.03 -1.51
N GLY A 124 5.95 -4.15 -1.52
CA GLY A 124 4.55 -4.52 -1.29
C GLY A 124 4.03 -5.50 -2.35
N PHE A 125 4.39 -5.25 -3.61
CA PHE A 125 4.06 -6.12 -4.73
C PHE A 125 4.69 -7.52 -4.58
N ILE A 126 6.00 -7.61 -4.33
CA ILE A 126 6.70 -8.87 -4.11
C ILE A 126 6.12 -9.62 -2.90
N ASN A 127 5.89 -8.93 -1.80
CA ASN A 127 5.38 -9.54 -0.57
C ASN A 127 3.96 -10.11 -0.72
N LYS A 128 3.11 -9.54 -1.57
CA LYS A 128 1.81 -10.14 -1.92
C LYS A 128 1.99 -11.53 -2.54
N TYR A 129 2.92 -11.69 -3.50
CA TYR A 129 3.21 -12.98 -4.12
C TYR A 129 3.78 -13.99 -3.13
N ARG A 130 4.71 -13.57 -2.26
CA ARG A 130 5.27 -14.43 -1.21
C ARG A 130 4.21 -14.92 -0.22
N VAL A 131 3.29 -14.05 0.18
CA VAL A 131 2.18 -14.45 1.07
C VAL A 131 1.23 -15.43 0.37
N GLU A 132 0.88 -15.18 -0.89
CA GLU A 132 0.02 -16.11 -1.63
C GLU A 132 0.70 -17.46 -1.89
N GLU A 133 2.00 -17.50 -2.12
CA GLU A 133 2.74 -18.75 -2.27
C GLU A 133 2.85 -19.47 -0.92
N PHE A 134 3.15 -18.76 0.19
CA PHE A 134 3.14 -19.33 1.52
C PHE A 134 1.79 -19.99 1.86
N LYS A 135 0.67 -19.34 1.54
CA LYS A 135 -0.68 -19.89 1.77
C LYS A 135 -0.92 -21.22 1.08
N LYS A 136 -0.33 -21.41 -0.10
CA LYS A 136 -0.39 -22.66 -0.84
C LYS A 136 0.55 -23.71 -0.24
N ASP A 137 1.80 -23.30 0.04
CA ASP A 137 2.85 -24.23 0.46
C ASP A 137 2.63 -24.75 1.87
N VAL A 138 2.08 -23.95 2.79
CA VAL A 138 1.83 -24.36 4.17
C VAL A 138 0.76 -25.45 4.31
N LEU A 139 -0.10 -25.60 3.29
CA LEU A 139 -1.15 -26.63 3.26
C LEU A 139 -0.74 -27.91 2.54
N LYS A 140 0.43 -27.94 1.90
CA LYS A 140 0.91 -29.15 1.22
C LYS A 140 1.31 -30.23 2.22
N GLU A 141 0.98 -31.47 1.92
CA GLU A 141 1.35 -32.65 2.73
C GLU A 141 2.86 -32.73 3.01
N GLU A 142 3.67 -32.45 1.98
CA GLU A 142 5.14 -32.46 2.08
C GLU A 142 5.70 -31.45 3.09
N ASN A 143 4.94 -30.42 3.43
CA ASN A 143 5.36 -29.34 4.32
C ASN A 143 4.76 -29.46 5.74
N LYS A 144 3.95 -30.48 6.03
CA LYS A 144 3.30 -30.66 7.34
C LYS A 144 4.27 -30.74 8.51
N ASN A 145 5.48 -31.26 8.27
CA ASN A 145 6.53 -31.38 9.29
C ASN A 145 7.42 -30.13 9.40
N LEU A 146 7.23 -29.13 8.55
CA LEU A 146 8.02 -27.91 8.57
C LEU A 146 7.41 -26.87 9.52
N THR A 147 8.29 -26.07 10.12
CA THR A 147 7.83 -24.91 10.88
C THR A 147 7.29 -23.82 9.92
N LEU A 148 6.33 -23.00 10.38
CA LEU A 148 5.83 -21.87 9.60
C LEU A 148 6.96 -20.92 9.16
N THR A 149 8.04 -20.83 9.96
CA THR A 149 9.22 -20.02 9.62
C THR A 149 10.00 -20.65 8.47
N ALA A 150 10.16 -21.96 8.47
CA ALA A 150 10.85 -22.66 7.37
C ALA A 150 10.09 -22.51 6.04
N VAL A 151 8.77 -22.67 6.06
CA VAL A 151 7.92 -22.43 4.87
C VAL A 151 7.97 -20.96 4.46
N ALA A 152 8.01 -20.00 5.39
CA ALA A 152 8.14 -18.59 5.05
C ALA A 152 9.49 -18.27 4.38
N GLN A 153 10.58 -18.91 4.84
CA GLN A 153 11.90 -18.76 4.24
C GLN A 153 11.97 -19.35 2.83
N SER A 154 11.36 -20.50 2.57
CA SER A 154 11.33 -21.11 1.22
C SER A 154 10.59 -20.25 0.19
N VAL A 155 9.67 -19.41 0.61
CA VAL A 155 8.98 -18.47 -0.28
C VAL A 155 9.62 -17.07 -0.32
N GLY A 156 10.81 -16.90 0.25
CA GLY A 156 11.64 -15.69 0.11
C GLY A 156 11.58 -14.69 1.27
N PHE A 157 11.04 -15.04 2.44
CA PHE A 157 11.14 -14.16 3.61
C PHE A 157 12.46 -14.37 4.37
N ASN A 158 13.21 -13.28 4.62
CA ASN A 158 14.50 -13.33 5.32
C ASN A 158 14.38 -13.48 6.84
N SER A 159 13.23 -13.13 7.45
CA SER A 159 13.07 -13.20 8.88
C SER A 159 11.64 -13.49 9.31
N LYS A 160 11.51 -14.21 10.44
CA LYS A 160 10.21 -14.51 11.09
C LYS A 160 9.43 -13.25 11.46
N SER A 161 10.10 -12.20 11.95
CA SER A 161 9.47 -10.96 12.36
C SER A 161 8.87 -10.21 11.16
N SER A 162 9.64 -10.10 10.07
CA SER A 162 9.17 -9.49 8.83
C SER A 162 8.00 -10.27 8.24
N PHE A 163 8.12 -11.60 8.15
CA PHE A 163 7.05 -12.46 7.69
C PHE A 163 5.74 -12.25 8.48
N ASN A 164 5.78 -12.39 9.80
CA ASN A 164 4.58 -12.27 10.65
C ASN A 164 3.90 -10.90 10.49
N ARG A 165 4.69 -9.82 10.47
CA ARG A 165 4.17 -8.46 10.28
C ARG A 165 3.51 -8.29 8.92
N ILE A 166 4.18 -8.73 7.84
CA ILE A 166 3.69 -8.60 6.47
C ILE A 166 2.48 -9.49 6.24
N PHE A 167 2.52 -10.75 6.66
CA PHE A 167 1.40 -11.67 6.54
C PHE A 167 0.15 -11.10 7.21
N LYS A 168 0.26 -10.66 8.48
CA LYS A 168 -0.86 -10.04 9.20
C LYS A 168 -1.36 -8.76 8.54
N SER A 169 -0.48 -7.94 7.95
CA SER A 169 -0.91 -6.72 7.26
C SER A 169 -1.68 -6.98 5.97
N ILE A 170 -1.43 -8.10 5.28
CA ILE A 170 -2.09 -8.48 4.03
C ILE A 170 -3.36 -9.28 4.29
N THR A 171 -3.33 -10.22 5.25
CA THR A 171 -4.43 -11.18 5.49
C THR A 171 -5.33 -10.81 6.66
N LEU A 172 -4.94 -9.81 7.49
CA LEU A 172 -5.59 -9.37 8.73
C LEU A 172 -5.55 -10.38 9.88
N ILE A 173 -5.05 -11.60 9.65
CA ILE A 173 -4.87 -12.66 10.65
C ILE A 173 -3.41 -13.08 10.74
N THR A 174 -3.03 -13.78 11.82
CA THR A 174 -1.67 -14.31 11.95
C THR A 174 -1.49 -15.60 11.12
N PRO A 175 -0.24 -15.96 10.75
CA PRO A 175 0.03 -17.22 10.04
C PRO A 175 -0.48 -18.45 10.81
N THR A 176 -0.37 -18.44 12.14
CA THR A 176 -0.88 -19.54 12.99
C THR A 176 -2.41 -19.63 12.97
N GLN A 177 -3.11 -18.48 12.98
CA GLN A 177 -4.56 -18.46 12.85
C GLN A 177 -4.99 -18.94 11.47
N TYR A 178 -4.28 -18.50 10.41
CA TYR A 178 -4.53 -18.97 9.05
C TYR A 178 -4.43 -20.50 8.94
N LEU A 179 -3.35 -21.08 9.46
CA LEU A 179 -3.17 -22.55 9.45
C LEU A 179 -4.29 -23.27 10.20
N LYS A 180 -4.66 -22.81 11.40
CA LYS A 180 -5.76 -23.41 12.17
C LYS A 180 -7.10 -23.38 11.45
N GLN A 181 -7.40 -22.30 10.74
CA GLN A 181 -8.65 -22.16 9.98
C GLN A 181 -8.70 -23.07 8.75
N ASN A 182 -7.56 -23.35 8.10
CA ASN A 182 -7.51 -24.12 6.86
C ASN A 182 -7.10 -25.59 7.06
N ALA A 183 -6.45 -25.95 8.16
CA ALA A 183 -6.12 -27.34 8.49
C ALA A 183 -7.36 -28.18 8.87
N ASN A 184 -8.51 -27.56 9.20
CA ASN A 184 -9.75 -28.25 9.55
C ASN A 184 -10.71 -28.45 8.35
N ILE A 185 -10.30 -28.07 7.14
CA ILE A 185 -11.17 -28.19 5.94
C ILE A 185 -11.04 -29.57 5.29
N ASP A 186 -9.99 -30.35 5.59
CA ASP A 186 -9.74 -31.66 4.99
C ASP A 186 -10.38 -32.83 5.78
N VAL A 187 -11.36 -32.57 6.66
CA VAL A 187 -12.07 -33.61 7.43
C VAL A 187 -13.59 -33.43 7.25
N VAL A 188 -14.06 -33.56 6.02
CA VAL A 188 -15.48 -33.87 5.71
C VAL A 188 -15.54 -34.73 4.45
#